data_51e6d1eeb1a72f7812b41fd7201fb0f2
#
_entry.id   51e6d1eeb1a72f7812b41fd7201fb0f2
#
_cell.length_a   1.000
_cell.length_b   1.000
_cell.length_c   1.000
_cell.angle_alpha   90.00
_cell.angle_beta   90.00
_cell.angle_gamma   90.00
#
_symmetry.space_group_name_H-M   'P 1'
#
loop_
_entity.id
_entity.type
_entity.pdbx_description
1 polymer ?
#
loop_
_entity_poly.entity_id
_entity_poly.type
_entity_poly.pdbx_seq_one_letter_code
_entity_poly.pdbx_strand_id
1 'polypeptide(L)'
;MVKNYVSIDIGGTAIKYGVIAEDGRILTKDKMDTEAEKGGPEILNKVFGIVEYYLDKYKIEGICISTAGMVDTEKGEIFYASPLIPRYTGTKFKEELERKYSIPCEVENDVNCAGLAERISGAAIDSKVTLCLTVGTGIGGCILIDENVFHGFSNSACEIGYMKMFDSDFQTLGATSILSKKVAERKQSSKEIWDGYHIFEEAKKGDDICIAAIDEMVEVLGIAIANLCYVINPQVVVLGGGIMDQDEYLKPKIEKALQKYLLPSIAEKTRLEFAKHKNDAGMLGAFYNYKNKH
;
A
#
# COMPACT_ATOMS: atom_id res chain seq x y z
N MET A 1 12.81 -26.63 14.74
CA MET A 1 11.76 -26.63 13.68
C MET A 1 11.64 -25.20 13.19
N VAL A 2 11.50 -25.00 11.90
CA VAL A 2 11.29 -23.65 11.34
C VAL A 2 9.90 -23.16 11.75
N LYS A 3 9.81 -21.97 12.31
CA LYS A 3 8.54 -21.34 12.65
C LYS A 3 7.85 -20.82 11.39
N ASN A 4 6.53 -20.98 11.31
CA ASN A 4 5.73 -20.52 10.19
C ASN A 4 4.62 -19.58 10.67
N TYR A 5 4.25 -18.66 9.80
CA TYR A 5 3.28 -17.61 10.07
C TYR A 5 2.25 -17.57 8.93
N VAL A 6 0.97 -17.53 9.28
CA VAL A 6 -0.06 -17.24 8.28
C VAL A 6 -0.05 -15.73 8.05
N SER A 7 0.11 -15.33 6.81
CA SER A 7 0.07 -13.92 6.43
C SER A 7 -1.06 -13.67 5.43
N ILE A 8 -1.86 -12.64 5.69
CA ILE A 8 -3.08 -12.32 4.96
C ILE A 8 -3.07 -10.83 4.63
N ASP A 9 -3.25 -10.50 3.34
CA ASP A 9 -3.35 -9.13 2.83
C ASP A 9 -4.77 -8.91 2.28
N ILE A 10 -5.56 -8.13 3.02
CA ILE A 10 -6.98 -7.88 2.74
C ILE A 10 -7.12 -6.58 1.94
N GLY A 11 -7.17 -6.70 0.62
CA GLY A 11 -7.47 -5.59 -0.27
C GLY A 11 -8.96 -5.47 -0.58
N GLY A 12 -9.37 -4.36 -1.21
CA GLY A 12 -10.77 -4.13 -1.57
C GLY A 12 -11.33 -5.10 -2.62
N THR A 13 -10.49 -5.69 -3.47
CA THR A 13 -10.92 -6.61 -4.55
C THR A 13 -10.54 -8.05 -4.25
N ALA A 14 -9.36 -8.29 -3.69
CA ALA A 14 -8.84 -9.62 -3.42
C ALA A 14 -8.19 -9.69 -2.05
N ILE A 15 -8.33 -10.84 -1.40
CA ILE A 15 -7.56 -11.25 -0.24
C ILE A 15 -6.44 -12.16 -0.74
N LYS A 16 -5.19 -11.74 -0.51
CA LYS A 16 -4.00 -12.55 -0.77
C LYS A 16 -3.55 -13.18 0.54
N TYR A 17 -3.14 -14.42 0.52
CA TYR A 17 -2.79 -15.12 1.75
C TYR A 17 -1.79 -16.23 1.50
N GLY A 18 -1.10 -16.63 2.56
CA GLY A 18 -0.11 -17.68 2.48
C GLY A 18 0.58 -17.97 3.79
N VAL A 19 1.62 -18.78 3.70
CA VAL A 19 2.50 -19.10 4.83
C VAL A 19 3.88 -18.55 4.54
N ILE A 20 4.42 -17.84 5.52
CA ILE A 20 5.77 -17.27 5.50
C ILE A 20 6.60 -17.96 6.58
N ALA A 21 7.80 -18.40 6.22
CA ALA A 21 8.77 -18.95 7.16
C ALA A 21 9.43 -17.84 7.98
N GLU A 22 10.06 -18.21 9.10
CA GLU A 22 10.73 -17.28 10.02
C GLU A 22 11.82 -16.41 9.37
N ASP A 23 12.39 -16.86 8.27
CA ASP A 23 13.38 -16.12 7.48
C ASP A 23 12.78 -15.20 6.40
N GLY A 24 11.46 -15.05 6.35
CA GLY A 24 10.74 -14.19 5.42
C GLY A 24 10.43 -14.83 4.07
N ARG A 25 10.80 -16.10 3.83
CA ARG A 25 10.44 -16.79 2.58
C ARG A 25 8.97 -17.15 2.54
N ILE A 26 8.31 -16.80 1.47
CA ILE A 26 6.93 -17.22 1.19
C ILE A 26 6.95 -18.69 0.79
N LEU A 27 6.38 -19.57 1.62
CA LEU A 27 6.31 -21.01 1.36
C LEU A 27 5.15 -21.37 0.45
N THR A 28 4.01 -20.72 0.66
CA THR A 28 2.81 -20.86 -0.18
C THR A 28 2.13 -19.51 -0.31
N LYS A 29 1.47 -19.27 -1.44
CA LYS A 29 0.58 -18.13 -1.60
C LYS A 29 -0.60 -18.47 -2.49
N ASP A 30 -1.74 -17.85 -2.19
CA ASP A 30 -2.96 -17.95 -2.96
C ASP A 30 -3.75 -16.65 -2.83
N LYS A 31 -4.86 -16.54 -3.52
CA LYS A 31 -5.77 -15.41 -3.48
C LYS A 31 -7.22 -15.83 -3.66
N MET A 32 -8.12 -15.05 -3.08
CA MET A 32 -9.57 -15.16 -3.33
C MET A 32 -10.17 -13.77 -3.48
N ASP A 33 -11.37 -13.67 -4.04
CA ASP A 33 -12.11 -12.42 -4.12
C ASP A 33 -12.51 -11.95 -2.71
N THR A 34 -12.33 -10.67 -2.42
CA THR A 34 -12.74 -10.07 -1.13
C THR A 34 -14.26 -10.12 -0.99
N GLU A 35 -15.00 -9.89 -2.08
CA GLU A 35 -16.46 -9.68 -2.06
C GLU A 35 -16.83 -8.59 -1.06
N ALA A 36 -16.16 -7.45 -1.21
CA ALA A 36 -16.20 -6.33 -0.27
C ALA A 36 -17.62 -5.84 0.04
N GLU A 37 -18.53 -5.98 -0.91
CA GLU A 37 -19.95 -5.64 -0.78
C GLU A 37 -20.70 -6.45 0.29
N LYS A 38 -20.20 -7.65 0.63
CA LYS A 38 -20.74 -8.47 1.72
C LYS A 38 -20.34 -7.94 3.11
N GLY A 39 -19.29 -7.13 3.17
CA GLY A 39 -18.87 -6.37 4.33
C GLY A 39 -17.94 -7.08 5.31
N GLY A 40 -17.63 -6.38 6.40
CA GLY A 40 -16.65 -6.81 7.40
C GLY A 40 -16.88 -8.20 8.00
N PRO A 41 -18.08 -8.59 8.41
CA PRO A 41 -18.34 -9.92 8.95
C PRO A 41 -17.99 -11.06 7.99
N GLU A 42 -18.24 -10.89 6.69
CA GLU A 42 -17.91 -11.91 5.70
C GLU A 42 -16.39 -11.99 5.47
N ILE A 43 -15.72 -10.85 5.46
CA ILE A 43 -14.25 -10.81 5.36
C ILE A 43 -13.63 -11.53 6.56
N LEU A 44 -14.12 -11.30 7.78
CA LEU A 44 -13.65 -12.01 8.97
C LEU A 44 -13.89 -13.53 8.87
N ASN A 45 -15.05 -13.97 8.34
CA ASN A 45 -15.31 -15.39 8.09
C ASN A 45 -14.33 -16.00 7.10
N LYS A 46 -13.99 -15.29 6.03
CA LYS A 46 -12.95 -15.73 5.07
C LYS A 46 -11.59 -15.86 5.73
N VAL A 47 -11.22 -14.90 6.58
CA VAL A 47 -9.98 -14.96 7.35
C VAL A 47 -9.94 -16.18 8.27
N PHE A 48 -11.04 -16.51 8.95
CA PHE A 48 -11.13 -17.76 9.72
C PHE A 48 -10.89 -18.99 8.85
N GLY A 49 -11.53 -19.10 7.70
CA GLY A 49 -11.34 -20.22 6.80
C GLY A 49 -9.90 -20.36 6.27
N ILE A 50 -9.23 -19.22 6.00
CA ILE A 50 -7.81 -19.22 5.59
C ILE A 50 -6.91 -19.74 6.72
N VAL A 51 -7.12 -19.26 7.95
CA VAL A 51 -6.33 -19.69 9.10
C VAL A 51 -6.54 -21.19 9.38
N GLU A 52 -7.77 -21.67 9.38
CA GLU A 52 -8.10 -23.10 9.55
C GLU A 52 -7.41 -23.97 8.51
N TYR A 53 -7.50 -23.59 7.24
CA TYR A 53 -6.84 -24.32 6.15
C TYR A 53 -5.34 -24.50 6.34
N TYR A 54 -4.67 -23.48 6.89
CA TYR A 54 -3.23 -23.57 7.11
C TYR A 54 -2.86 -24.25 8.44
N LEU A 55 -3.69 -24.17 9.47
CA LEU A 55 -3.49 -24.90 10.72
C LEU A 55 -3.51 -26.42 10.53
N ASP A 56 -4.32 -26.91 9.58
CA ASP A 56 -4.34 -28.34 9.25
C ASP A 56 -3.05 -28.83 8.57
N LYS A 57 -2.24 -27.92 8.02
CA LYS A 57 -1.07 -28.25 7.18
C LYS A 57 0.26 -27.85 7.79
N TYR A 58 0.26 -26.86 8.65
CA TYR A 58 1.48 -26.26 9.20
C TYR A 58 1.32 -26.02 10.70
N LYS A 59 2.45 -26.15 11.42
CA LYS A 59 2.52 -25.57 12.76
C LYS A 59 2.69 -24.07 12.63
N ILE A 60 1.66 -23.29 12.99
CA ILE A 60 1.61 -21.84 12.90
C ILE A 60 1.92 -21.23 14.26
N GLU A 61 2.86 -20.27 14.29
CA GLU A 61 3.28 -19.56 15.51
C GLU A 61 2.69 -18.14 15.60
N GLY A 62 2.14 -17.59 14.51
CA GLY A 62 1.54 -16.27 14.48
C GLY A 62 0.68 -16.02 13.28
N ILE A 63 -0.27 -15.10 13.42
CA ILE A 63 -1.18 -14.63 12.37
C ILE A 63 -0.85 -13.16 12.09
N CYS A 64 -0.58 -12.84 10.83
CA CYS A 64 -0.12 -11.53 10.38
C CYS A 64 -1.14 -10.97 9.37
N ILE A 65 -1.75 -9.84 9.67
CA ILE A 65 -2.80 -9.24 8.83
C ILE A 65 -2.38 -7.87 8.34
N SER A 66 -2.41 -7.70 7.03
CA SER A 66 -2.43 -6.44 6.30
C SER A 66 -3.86 -6.15 5.87
N THR A 67 -4.36 -4.93 6.06
CA THR A 67 -5.73 -4.62 5.69
C THR A 67 -5.93 -3.17 5.31
N ALA A 68 -6.86 -2.92 4.38
CA ALA A 68 -7.34 -1.58 4.09
C ALA A 68 -8.04 -0.95 5.31
N GLY A 69 -8.00 0.37 5.41
CA GLY A 69 -8.58 1.15 6.50
C GLY A 69 -7.58 1.55 7.57
N MET A 70 -8.01 2.41 8.49
CA MET A 70 -7.20 2.84 9.62
C MET A 70 -7.31 1.82 10.75
N VAL A 71 -6.16 1.34 11.23
CA VAL A 71 -6.06 0.25 12.21
C VAL A 71 -5.60 0.79 13.56
N ASP A 72 -6.34 0.49 14.62
CA ASP A 72 -5.82 0.55 15.98
C ASP A 72 -4.88 -0.65 16.17
N THR A 73 -3.60 -0.44 16.02
CA THR A 73 -2.59 -1.52 15.98
C THR A 73 -2.33 -2.19 17.33
N GLU A 74 -2.78 -1.58 18.43
CA GLU A 74 -2.74 -2.20 19.76
C GLU A 74 -3.89 -3.20 19.92
N LYS A 75 -5.10 -2.80 19.51
CA LYS A 75 -6.29 -3.65 19.59
C LYS A 75 -6.44 -4.59 18.39
N GLY A 76 -5.75 -4.32 17.27
CA GLY A 76 -5.96 -5.04 16.01
C GLY A 76 -7.38 -4.89 15.47
N GLU A 77 -7.93 -3.69 15.58
CA GLU A 77 -9.30 -3.32 15.21
C GLU A 77 -9.29 -2.26 14.12
N ILE A 78 -10.22 -2.37 13.17
CA ILE A 78 -10.47 -1.33 12.17
C ILE A 78 -11.29 -0.22 12.82
N PHE A 79 -10.69 0.92 13.14
CA PHE A 79 -11.44 2.02 13.76
C PHE A 79 -12.07 2.97 12.73
N TYR A 80 -11.59 2.97 11.48
CA TYR A 80 -12.20 3.69 10.37
C TYR A 80 -11.92 3.00 9.05
N ALA A 81 -12.93 2.86 8.22
CA ALA A 81 -12.82 2.41 6.85
C ALA A 81 -13.77 3.18 5.93
N SER A 82 -13.39 3.28 4.65
CA SER A 82 -14.26 3.83 3.62
C SER A 82 -15.58 3.05 3.52
N PRO A 83 -16.71 3.71 3.22
CA PRO A 83 -18.00 3.05 3.00
C PRO A 83 -18.02 1.97 1.91
N LEU A 84 -16.96 1.86 1.13
CA LEU A 84 -16.80 0.82 0.09
C LEU A 84 -16.84 -0.61 0.64
N ILE A 85 -16.51 -0.80 1.93
CA ILE A 85 -16.66 -2.09 2.63
C ILE A 85 -17.69 -1.89 3.75
N PRO A 86 -18.96 -2.31 3.58
CA PRO A 86 -19.97 -2.12 4.59
C PRO A 86 -19.63 -2.80 5.92
N ARG A 87 -19.88 -2.13 7.03
CA ARG A 87 -19.65 -2.69 8.39
C ARG A 87 -18.20 -3.18 8.62
N TYR A 88 -17.22 -2.53 7.96
CA TYR A 88 -15.82 -2.89 8.17
C TYR A 88 -15.23 -2.21 9.40
N THR A 89 -15.61 -0.95 9.64
CA THR A 89 -15.33 -0.26 10.91
C THR A 89 -15.87 -1.06 12.09
N GLY A 90 -15.04 -1.26 13.11
CA GLY A 90 -15.35 -2.08 14.29
C GLY A 90 -15.00 -3.56 14.13
N THR A 91 -14.41 -4.00 13.01
CA THR A 91 -13.93 -5.38 12.84
C THR A 91 -12.68 -5.61 13.69
N LYS A 92 -12.76 -6.56 14.63
CA LYS A 92 -11.74 -6.86 15.65
C LYS A 92 -10.97 -8.13 15.29
N PHE A 93 -10.10 -8.06 14.31
CA PHE A 93 -9.36 -9.23 13.83
C PHE A 93 -8.52 -9.88 14.93
N LYS A 94 -7.75 -9.11 15.68
CA LYS A 94 -6.85 -9.63 16.72
C LYS A 94 -7.63 -10.36 17.81
N GLU A 95 -8.62 -9.69 18.40
CA GLU A 95 -9.47 -10.26 19.48
C GLU A 95 -10.15 -11.57 19.03
N GLU A 96 -10.75 -11.59 17.85
CA GLU A 96 -11.51 -12.73 17.35
C GLU A 96 -10.61 -13.93 17.00
N LEU A 97 -9.46 -13.69 16.38
CA LEU A 97 -8.51 -14.72 15.97
C LEU A 97 -7.77 -15.31 17.17
N GLU A 98 -7.27 -14.47 18.09
CA GLU A 98 -6.60 -14.92 19.30
C GLU A 98 -7.55 -15.70 20.22
N ARG A 99 -8.80 -15.26 20.35
CA ARG A 99 -9.82 -15.98 21.13
C ARG A 99 -10.09 -17.36 20.55
N LYS A 100 -10.16 -17.49 19.22
CA LYS A 100 -10.54 -18.75 18.57
C LYS A 100 -9.38 -19.75 18.52
N TYR A 101 -8.17 -19.28 18.21
CA TYR A 101 -7.06 -20.17 17.91
C TYR A 101 -5.96 -20.20 18.99
N SER A 102 -5.99 -19.28 19.95
CA SER A 102 -4.93 -19.10 20.96
C SER A 102 -3.54 -18.91 20.33
N ILE A 103 -3.50 -18.26 19.16
CA ILE A 103 -2.28 -17.92 18.42
C ILE A 103 -2.21 -16.39 18.36
N PRO A 104 -1.05 -15.77 18.69
CA PRO A 104 -0.89 -14.32 18.61
C PRO A 104 -1.18 -13.79 17.21
N CYS A 105 -1.88 -12.66 17.15
CA CYS A 105 -2.27 -12.00 15.90
C CYS A 105 -1.84 -10.55 15.92
N GLU A 106 -1.24 -10.06 14.83
CA GLU A 106 -0.97 -8.64 14.62
C GLU A 106 -1.66 -8.14 13.35
N VAL A 107 -2.16 -6.91 13.43
CA VAL A 107 -2.91 -6.28 12.34
C VAL A 107 -2.29 -4.93 12.04
N GLU A 108 -2.09 -4.64 10.77
CA GLU A 108 -1.54 -3.35 10.32
C GLU A 108 -2.24 -2.90 9.03
N ASN A 109 -2.20 -1.59 8.78
CA ASN A 109 -2.69 -1.01 7.53
C ASN A 109 -1.88 -1.50 6.32
N ASP A 110 -2.52 -1.65 5.17
CA ASP A 110 -1.95 -2.19 3.93
C ASP A 110 -0.79 -1.35 3.37
N VAL A 111 -0.89 -0.02 3.45
CA VAL A 111 0.19 0.87 3.00
C VAL A 111 1.37 0.84 3.97
N ASN A 112 1.11 0.75 5.27
CA ASN A 112 2.14 0.57 6.29
C ASN A 112 2.85 -0.77 6.10
N CYS A 113 2.13 -1.84 5.82
CA CYS A 113 2.70 -3.14 5.48
C CYS A 113 3.57 -3.05 4.22
N ALA A 114 3.09 -2.40 3.16
CA ALA A 114 3.89 -2.20 1.95
C ALA A 114 5.19 -1.45 2.25
N GLY A 115 5.12 -0.39 3.06
CA GLY A 115 6.30 0.36 3.51
C GLY A 115 7.28 -0.50 4.30
N LEU A 116 6.81 -1.30 5.26
CA LEU A 116 7.64 -2.23 6.04
C LEU A 116 8.36 -3.24 5.16
N ALA A 117 7.66 -3.85 4.20
CA ALA A 117 8.26 -4.78 3.26
C ALA A 117 9.42 -4.13 2.48
N GLU A 118 9.18 -2.94 1.94
CA GLU A 118 10.19 -2.22 1.17
C GLU A 118 11.37 -1.75 2.03
N ARG A 119 11.12 -1.38 3.30
CA ARG A 119 12.18 -0.97 4.23
C ARG A 119 13.05 -2.13 4.68
N ILE A 120 12.48 -3.28 4.97
CA ILE A 120 13.22 -4.40 5.58
C ILE A 120 13.91 -5.27 4.52
N SER A 121 13.28 -5.49 3.37
CA SER A 121 13.82 -6.40 2.36
C SER A 121 13.69 -5.92 0.90
N GLY A 122 13.29 -4.68 0.69
CA GLY A 122 12.96 -4.14 -0.63
C GLY A 122 13.80 -2.96 -1.10
N ALA A 123 13.12 -1.92 -1.61
CA ALA A 123 13.75 -0.77 -2.25
C ALA A 123 14.39 0.24 -1.27
N ALA A 124 13.99 0.21 0.01
CA ALA A 124 14.44 1.14 1.03
C ALA A 124 15.32 0.49 2.12
N ILE A 125 15.91 -0.66 1.83
CA ILE A 125 16.86 -1.31 2.75
C ILE A 125 17.95 -0.33 3.17
N ASP A 126 18.37 -0.36 4.44
CA ASP A 126 19.37 0.54 5.04
C ASP A 126 18.99 2.04 5.14
N SER A 127 17.75 2.43 4.83
CA SER A 127 17.32 3.81 5.06
C SER A 127 16.93 4.03 6.54
N LYS A 128 17.15 5.24 7.06
CA LYS A 128 16.72 5.63 8.41
C LYS A 128 15.35 6.28 8.42
N VAL A 129 15.05 7.05 7.38
CA VAL A 129 13.75 7.71 7.22
C VAL A 129 13.26 7.40 5.82
N THR A 130 12.17 6.66 5.73
CA THR A 130 11.52 6.27 4.46
C THR A 130 10.13 6.90 4.40
N LEU A 131 9.81 7.45 3.25
CA LEU A 131 8.46 7.80 2.86
C LEU A 131 8.03 6.82 1.76
N CYS A 132 6.99 6.03 2.01
CA CYS A 132 6.42 5.14 1.02
C CYS A 132 5.04 5.66 0.58
N LEU A 133 4.79 5.71 -0.71
CA LEU A 133 3.48 6.05 -1.29
C LEU A 133 2.98 4.88 -2.12
N THR A 134 1.69 4.61 -2.02
CA THR A 134 0.98 3.71 -2.95
C THR A 134 0.02 4.51 -3.81
N VAL A 135 0.15 4.40 -5.14
CA VAL A 135 -0.68 5.10 -6.12
C VAL A 135 -1.53 4.08 -6.87
N GLY A 136 -2.80 4.03 -6.51
CA GLY A 136 -3.76 3.06 -7.04
C GLY A 136 -5.13 3.69 -7.24
N THR A 137 -6.19 3.05 -6.76
CA THR A 137 -7.55 3.61 -6.75
C THR A 137 -7.61 4.92 -5.97
N GLY A 138 -6.86 5.01 -4.87
CA GLY A 138 -6.55 6.23 -4.13
C GLY A 138 -5.04 6.42 -4.01
N ILE A 139 -4.62 7.28 -3.10
CA ILE A 139 -3.21 7.48 -2.73
C ILE A 139 -3.09 7.27 -1.22
N GLY A 140 -2.26 6.32 -0.83
CA GLY A 140 -1.88 6.09 0.56
C GLY A 140 -0.43 6.45 0.82
N GLY A 141 -0.09 6.63 2.09
CA GLY A 141 1.26 6.93 2.53
C GLY A 141 1.66 6.17 3.79
N CYS A 142 2.96 5.98 3.95
CA CYS A 142 3.58 5.41 5.13
C CYS A 142 4.90 6.12 5.40
N ILE A 143 5.14 6.45 6.67
CA ILE A 143 6.43 6.97 7.14
C ILE A 143 7.07 5.89 8.02
N LEU A 144 8.32 5.56 7.72
CA LEU A 144 9.10 4.68 8.58
C LEU A 144 10.33 5.43 9.11
N ILE A 145 10.56 5.27 10.40
CA ILE A 145 11.76 5.72 11.09
C ILE A 145 12.50 4.47 11.58
N ASP A 146 13.69 4.24 11.02
CA ASP A 146 14.38 2.96 11.08
C ASP A 146 13.48 1.84 10.51
N GLU A 147 13.11 0.84 11.28
CA GLU A 147 12.23 -0.27 10.90
C GLU A 147 10.81 -0.16 11.49
N ASN A 148 10.47 1.02 12.03
CA ASN A 148 9.20 1.22 12.71
C ASN A 148 8.29 2.15 11.91
N VAL A 149 7.04 1.79 11.80
CA VAL A 149 6.00 2.64 11.22
C VAL A 149 5.73 3.82 12.18
N PHE A 150 5.71 5.02 11.65
CA PHE A 150 5.26 6.21 12.38
C PHE A 150 3.74 6.32 12.29
N HIS A 151 3.03 5.82 13.29
CA HIS A 151 1.57 5.84 13.33
C HIS A 151 0.97 7.20 13.72
N GLY A 152 1.78 8.11 14.28
CA GLY A 152 1.25 9.34 14.90
C GLY A 152 0.51 9.06 16.21
N PHE A 153 -0.25 10.04 16.69
CA PHE A 153 -0.98 9.92 17.94
C PHE A 153 -2.20 9.00 17.85
N SER A 154 -2.89 8.98 16.71
CA SER A 154 -4.20 8.33 16.53
C SER A 154 -4.19 7.26 15.46
N ASN A 155 -3.05 6.66 15.16
CA ASN A 155 -2.87 5.68 14.09
C ASN A 155 -3.33 6.17 12.69
N SER A 156 -3.26 7.49 12.44
CA SER A 156 -3.70 8.11 11.19
C SER A 156 -2.59 8.94 10.53
N ALA A 157 -1.33 8.74 10.93
CA ALA A 157 -0.23 9.44 10.29
C ALA A 157 -0.12 9.03 8.82
N CYS A 158 0.30 9.99 8.00
CA CYS A 158 0.52 9.79 6.57
C CYS A 158 -0.73 9.44 5.72
N GLU A 159 -1.93 9.83 6.17
CA GLU A 159 -3.16 9.84 5.37
C GLU A 159 -3.10 10.94 4.29
N ILE A 160 -2.05 10.88 3.48
CA ILE A 160 -1.66 11.93 2.53
C ILE A 160 -2.63 12.08 1.36
N GLY A 161 -3.42 11.06 1.05
CA GLY A 161 -4.43 11.14 0.01
C GLY A 161 -5.45 12.27 0.25
N TYR A 162 -5.70 12.60 1.53
CA TYR A 162 -6.60 13.68 1.93
C TYR A 162 -5.95 15.07 2.01
N MET A 163 -4.64 15.18 1.79
CA MET A 163 -3.97 16.49 1.79
C MET A 163 -4.58 17.41 0.75
N LYS A 164 -4.93 18.60 1.17
CA LYS A 164 -5.47 19.62 0.26
C LYS A 164 -4.38 20.16 -0.65
N MET A 165 -4.66 20.13 -1.94
CA MET A 165 -3.82 20.66 -3.00
C MET A 165 -4.69 21.40 -4.00
N PHE A 166 -4.34 22.68 -4.29
CA PHE A 166 -5.17 23.53 -5.14
C PHE A 166 -6.62 23.58 -4.60
N ASP A 167 -7.59 23.38 -5.45
CA ASP A 167 -9.02 23.37 -5.09
C ASP A 167 -9.56 21.94 -4.81
N SER A 168 -8.67 20.97 -4.55
CA SER A 168 -9.04 19.55 -4.38
C SER A 168 -8.20 18.87 -3.29
N ASP A 169 -8.01 17.58 -3.40
CA ASP A 169 -7.10 16.79 -2.57
C ASP A 169 -6.16 15.93 -3.44
N PHE A 170 -5.09 15.44 -2.81
CA PHE A 170 -4.03 14.75 -3.52
C PHE A 170 -4.52 13.52 -4.30
N GLN A 171 -5.34 12.66 -3.70
CA GLN A 171 -5.82 11.46 -4.39
C GLN A 171 -6.80 11.78 -5.52
N THR A 172 -7.65 12.82 -5.36
CA THR A 172 -8.58 13.28 -6.41
C THR A 172 -7.85 13.93 -7.60
N LEU A 173 -6.59 14.30 -7.44
CA LEU A 173 -5.78 14.86 -8.52
C LEU A 173 -4.83 13.84 -9.15
N GLY A 174 -4.22 12.96 -8.33
CA GLY A 174 -3.06 12.14 -8.71
C GLY A 174 -3.26 10.62 -8.71
N ALA A 175 -4.42 10.09 -8.27
CA ALA A 175 -4.63 8.65 -8.25
C ALA A 175 -4.79 8.04 -9.66
N THR A 176 -4.45 6.75 -9.81
CA THR A 176 -4.63 6.00 -11.06
C THR A 176 -6.08 6.01 -11.56
N SER A 177 -7.04 5.92 -10.63
CA SER A 177 -8.46 5.97 -10.97
C SER A 177 -8.86 7.30 -11.64
N ILE A 178 -8.17 8.38 -11.27
CA ILE A 178 -8.38 9.72 -11.85
C ILE A 178 -7.68 9.84 -13.20
N LEU A 179 -6.48 9.28 -13.36
CA LEU A 179 -5.81 9.18 -14.64
C LEU A 179 -6.71 8.47 -15.67
N SER A 180 -7.27 7.31 -15.32
CA SER A 180 -8.21 6.55 -16.16
C SER A 180 -9.45 7.36 -16.53
N LYS A 181 -10.03 8.07 -15.56
CA LYS A 181 -11.19 8.93 -15.79
C LYS A 181 -10.87 10.08 -16.77
N LYS A 182 -9.78 10.80 -16.56
CA LYS A 182 -9.35 11.91 -17.43
C LYS A 182 -9.14 11.49 -18.88
N VAL A 183 -8.45 10.33 -19.09
CA VAL A 183 -8.21 9.81 -20.44
C VAL A 183 -9.52 9.40 -21.11
N ALA A 184 -10.40 8.69 -20.41
CA ALA A 184 -11.71 8.29 -20.94
C ALA A 184 -12.56 9.51 -21.35
N GLU A 185 -12.63 10.53 -20.50
CA GLU A 185 -13.36 11.79 -20.79
C GLU A 185 -12.78 12.52 -22.02
N ARG A 186 -11.45 12.67 -22.11
CA ARG A 186 -10.78 13.33 -23.23
C ARG A 186 -10.94 12.58 -24.55
N LYS A 187 -11.00 11.25 -24.48
CA LYS A 187 -11.20 10.38 -25.65
C LYS A 187 -12.67 10.10 -25.94
N GLN A 188 -13.61 10.64 -25.15
CA GLN A 188 -15.05 10.45 -25.27
C GLN A 188 -15.42 8.94 -25.32
N SER A 189 -14.83 8.15 -24.47
CA SER A 189 -14.96 6.69 -24.42
C SER A 189 -15.21 6.17 -22.99
N SER A 190 -15.53 4.88 -22.86
CA SER A 190 -15.79 4.25 -21.58
C SER A 190 -14.52 4.13 -20.71
N LYS A 191 -14.65 4.34 -19.40
CA LYS A 191 -13.56 4.24 -18.42
C LYS A 191 -12.98 2.82 -18.33
N GLU A 192 -13.79 1.81 -18.56
CA GLU A 192 -13.42 0.40 -18.50
C GLU A 192 -12.36 0.01 -19.53
N ILE A 193 -12.28 0.80 -20.63
CA ILE A 193 -11.27 0.61 -21.68
C ILE A 193 -9.92 1.17 -21.24
N TRP A 194 -9.92 2.24 -20.43
CA TRP A 194 -8.73 3.02 -20.09
C TRP A 194 -8.24 2.69 -18.67
N ASP A 195 -7.81 1.46 -18.47
CA ASP A 195 -7.04 1.14 -17.26
C ASP A 195 -5.63 1.74 -17.32
N GLY A 196 -4.93 1.70 -16.18
CA GLY A 196 -3.59 2.26 -16.11
C GLY A 196 -2.63 1.62 -17.12
N TYR A 197 -2.71 0.30 -17.33
CA TYR A 197 -1.83 -0.41 -18.25
C TYR A 197 -2.03 0.06 -19.69
N HIS A 198 -3.26 0.10 -20.17
CA HIS A 198 -3.58 0.51 -21.52
C HIS A 198 -3.18 1.98 -21.81
N ILE A 199 -3.35 2.87 -20.82
CA ILE A 199 -2.92 4.27 -20.95
C ILE A 199 -1.42 4.38 -21.21
N PHE A 200 -0.60 3.63 -20.46
CA PHE A 200 0.85 3.66 -20.66
C PHE A 200 1.28 3.02 -21.98
N GLU A 201 0.61 1.96 -22.43
CA GLU A 201 0.88 1.36 -23.73
C GLU A 201 0.61 2.35 -24.88
N GLU A 202 -0.50 3.07 -24.83
CA GLU A 202 -0.82 4.09 -25.85
C GLU A 202 0.11 5.32 -25.76
N ALA A 203 0.49 5.74 -24.55
CA ALA A 203 1.47 6.82 -24.38
C ALA A 203 2.83 6.46 -24.99
N LYS A 204 3.30 5.21 -24.82
CA LYS A 204 4.54 4.71 -25.43
C LYS A 204 4.48 4.70 -26.97
N LYS A 205 3.29 4.59 -27.55
CA LYS A 205 3.05 4.67 -29.01
C LYS A 205 2.92 6.12 -29.51
N GLY A 206 2.96 7.11 -28.60
CA GLY A 206 2.92 8.52 -28.95
C GLY A 206 1.52 9.13 -28.89
N ASP A 207 0.57 8.55 -28.15
CA ASP A 207 -0.75 9.15 -27.96
C ASP A 207 -0.68 10.38 -27.07
N ASP A 208 -0.90 11.56 -27.65
CA ASP A 208 -0.77 12.86 -26.99
C ASP A 208 -1.72 13.03 -25.79
N ILE A 209 -2.91 12.44 -25.84
CA ILE A 209 -3.89 12.54 -24.74
C ILE A 209 -3.39 11.74 -23.53
N CYS A 210 -2.90 10.51 -23.76
CA CYS A 210 -2.36 9.68 -22.72
C CYS A 210 -1.08 10.28 -22.11
N ILE A 211 -0.18 10.80 -22.96
CA ILE A 211 1.06 11.48 -22.51
C ILE A 211 0.71 12.68 -21.64
N ALA A 212 -0.17 13.57 -22.10
CA ALA A 212 -0.57 14.76 -21.35
C ALA A 212 -1.22 14.41 -20.00
N ALA A 213 -2.08 13.38 -19.96
CA ALA A 213 -2.72 12.96 -18.71
C ALA A 213 -1.71 12.37 -17.71
N ILE A 214 -0.72 11.60 -18.18
CA ILE A 214 0.37 11.09 -17.33
C ILE A 214 1.24 12.25 -16.83
N ASP A 215 1.57 13.22 -17.68
CA ASP A 215 2.39 14.37 -17.29
C ASP A 215 1.70 15.24 -16.22
N GLU A 216 0.38 15.42 -16.31
CA GLU A 216 -0.41 16.08 -15.26
C GLU A 216 -0.36 15.28 -13.92
N MET A 217 -0.50 13.97 -13.97
CA MET A 217 -0.39 13.13 -12.78
C MET A 217 1.02 13.23 -12.16
N VAL A 218 2.07 13.19 -12.99
CA VAL A 218 3.46 13.33 -12.54
C VAL A 218 3.71 14.68 -11.88
N GLU A 219 3.15 15.77 -12.43
CA GLU A 219 3.27 17.11 -11.84
C GLU A 219 2.62 17.16 -10.44
N VAL A 220 1.43 16.59 -10.29
CA VAL A 220 0.74 16.47 -8.98
C VAL A 220 1.57 15.66 -7.99
N LEU A 221 2.08 14.49 -8.41
CA LEU A 221 2.96 13.66 -7.59
C LEU A 221 4.22 14.42 -7.17
N GLY A 222 4.86 15.11 -8.11
CA GLY A 222 6.08 15.89 -7.86
C GLY A 222 5.88 16.97 -6.78
N ILE A 223 4.80 17.74 -6.88
CA ILE A 223 4.45 18.78 -5.90
C ILE A 223 4.17 18.16 -4.52
N ALA A 224 3.34 17.12 -4.47
CA ALA A 224 2.97 16.48 -3.21
C ALA A 224 4.17 15.85 -2.51
N ILE A 225 5.00 15.09 -3.24
CA ILE A 225 6.20 14.47 -2.71
C ILE A 225 7.21 15.52 -2.24
N ALA A 226 7.40 16.61 -2.99
CA ALA A 226 8.29 17.69 -2.57
C ALA A 226 7.83 18.34 -1.26
N ASN A 227 6.53 18.60 -1.09
CA ASN A 227 5.98 19.12 0.16
C ASN A 227 6.22 18.16 1.33
N LEU A 228 6.03 16.86 1.11
CA LEU A 228 6.31 15.84 2.13
C LEU A 228 7.81 15.76 2.45
N CYS A 229 8.69 15.90 1.45
CA CYS A 229 10.13 15.95 1.68
C CYS A 229 10.55 17.17 2.54
N TYR A 230 9.89 18.32 2.41
CA TYR A 230 10.15 19.47 3.27
C TYR A 230 9.71 19.24 4.72
N VAL A 231 8.70 18.42 4.96
CA VAL A 231 8.19 18.12 6.31
C VAL A 231 8.94 16.97 6.97
N ILE A 232 9.20 15.89 6.22
CA ILE A 232 9.71 14.61 6.75
C ILE A 232 11.22 14.50 6.55
N ASN A 233 11.75 15.10 5.48
CA ASN A 233 13.15 14.98 5.05
C ASN A 233 13.60 13.50 4.90
N PRO A 234 12.92 12.68 4.08
CA PRO A 234 13.21 11.27 3.95
C PRO A 234 14.52 11.04 3.20
N GLN A 235 15.23 9.97 3.55
CA GLN A 235 16.38 9.49 2.82
C GLN A 235 15.97 8.79 1.51
N VAL A 236 14.81 8.12 1.55
CA VAL A 236 14.26 7.39 0.41
C VAL A 236 12.75 7.66 0.31
N VAL A 237 12.30 7.97 -0.89
CA VAL A 237 10.89 7.95 -1.27
C VAL A 237 10.66 6.70 -2.11
N VAL A 238 9.77 5.81 -1.68
CA VAL A 238 9.39 4.60 -2.42
C VAL A 238 8.01 4.79 -3.02
N LEU A 239 7.87 4.56 -4.32
CA LEU A 239 6.60 4.59 -5.02
C LEU A 239 6.13 3.17 -5.35
N GLY A 240 4.96 2.79 -4.84
CA GLY A 240 4.28 1.53 -5.11
C GLY A 240 2.89 1.74 -5.70
N GLY A 241 2.22 0.64 -6.02
CA GLY A 241 0.92 0.61 -6.69
C GLY A 241 1.04 0.20 -8.15
N GLY A 242 -0.08 -0.28 -8.72
CA GLY A 242 -0.04 -1.00 -10.00
C GLY A 242 0.59 -0.25 -11.17
N ILE A 243 0.35 1.06 -11.30
CA ILE A 243 0.96 1.85 -12.40
C ILE A 243 2.45 2.17 -12.17
N MET A 244 2.93 2.04 -10.94
CA MET A 244 4.35 2.26 -10.64
C MET A 244 5.25 1.13 -11.18
N ASP A 245 4.66 0.04 -11.68
CA ASP A 245 5.38 -0.97 -12.48
C ASP A 245 5.87 -0.43 -13.84
N GLN A 246 5.44 0.78 -14.24
CA GLN A 246 5.94 1.53 -15.40
C GLN A 246 7.13 2.43 -15.03
N ASP A 247 8.01 1.94 -14.17
CA ASP A 247 9.12 2.67 -13.57
C ASP A 247 10.08 3.27 -14.61
N GLU A 248 10.41 2.54 -15.67
CA GLU A 248 11.25 3.05 -16.77
C GLU A 248 10.66 4.31 -17.44
N TYR A 249 9.33 4.41 -17.52
CA TYR A 249 8.64 5.56 -18.10
C TYR A 249 8.45 6.68 -17.07
N LEU A 250 8.12 6.33 -15.85
CA LEU A 250 7.75 7.28 -14.80
C LEU A 250 8.95 7.89 -14.08
N LYS A 251 10.01 7.10 -13.79
CA LYS A 251 11.15 7.54 -12.97
C LYS A 251 11.77 8.84 -13.47
N PRO A 252 12.18 8.97 -14.73
CA PRO A 252 12.82 10.20 -15.22
C PRO A 252 11.89 11.41 -15.16
N LYS A 253 10.57 11.21 -15.33
CA LYS A 253 9.59 12.29 -15.27
C LYS A 253 9.37 12.76 -13.83
N ILE A 254 9.25 11.85 -12.86
CA ILE A 254 9.07 12.17 -11.45
C ILE A 254 10.34 12.79 -10.88
N GLU A 255 11.52 12.28 -11.20
CA GLU A 255 12.81 12.88 -10.81
C GLU A 255 12.93 14.32 -11.31
N LYS A 256 12.56 14.58 -12.56
CA LYS A 256 12.53 15.94 -13.12
C LYS A 256 11.55 16.85 -12.39
N ALA A 257 10.36 16.33 -12.02
CA ALA A 257 9.38 17.10 -11.25
C ALA A 257 9.92 17.40 -9.83
N LEU A 258 10.57 16.44 -9.17
CA LEU A 258 11.21 16.66 -7.87
C LEU A 258 12.34 17.68 -7.94
N GLN A 259 13.19 17.63 -8.94
CA GLN A 259 14.25 18.63 -9.16
C GLN A 259 13.67 20.05 -9.36
N LYS A 260 12.48 20.16 -9.94
CA LYS A 260 11.81 21.46 -10.12
C LYS A 260 11.30 22.04 -8.79
N TYR A 261 10.88 21.21 -7.86
CA TYR A 261 10.20 21.64 -6.64
C TYR A 261 11.03 21.52 -5.36
N LEU A 262 12.09 20.73 -5.34
CA LEU A 262 12.97 20.58 -4.19
C LEU A 262 14.17 21.52 -4.28
N LEU A 263 14.59 22.04 -3.14
CA LEU A 263 15.90 22.69 -3.02
C LEU A 263 16.99 21.65 -3.36
N PRO A 264 18.05 22.03 -4.10
CA PRO A 264 19.11 21.11 -4.50
C PRO A 264 19.71 20.33 -3.33
N SER A 265 19.93 20.96 -2.17
CA SER A 265 20.47 20.34 -0.97
C SER A 265 19.59 19.21 -0.38
N ILE A 266 18.29 19.20 -0.67
CA ILE A 266 17.35 18.14 -0.28
C ILE A 266 17.27 17.10 -1.38
N ALA A 267 17.13 17.54 -2.65
CA ALA A 267 17.02 16.65 -3.80
C ALA A 267 18.24 15.71 -3.92
N GLU A 268 19.44 16.21 -3.68
CA GLU A 268 20.69 15.43 -3.72
C GLU A 268 20.77 14.33 -2.64
N LYS A 269 20.01 14.47 -1.56
CA LYS A 269 20.02 13.53 -0.41
C LYS A 269 18.81 12.62 -0.36
N THR A 270 17.80 12.86 -1.18
CA THR A 270 16.57 12.07 -1.24
C THR A 270 16.58 11.18 -2.48
N ARG A 271 16.61 9.87 -2.30
CA ARG A 271 16.54 8.91 -3.41
C ARG A 271 15.09 8.61 -3.76
N LEU A 272 14.77 8.53 -5.04
CA LEU A 272 13.49 8.02 -5.53
C LEU A 272 13.67 6.57 -5.97
N GLU A 273 12.87 5.68 -5.39
CA GLU A 273 12.86 4.26 -5.70
C GLU A 273 11.44 3.76 -6.00
N PHE A 274 11.36 2.65 -6.71
CA PHE A 274 10.10 1.97 -6.98
C PHE A 274 10.01 0.66 -6.20
N ALA A 275 8.80 0.33 -5.74
CA ALA A 275 8.55 -0.84 -4.91
C ALA A 275 8.98 -2.14 -5.60
N LYS A 276 9.70 -3.00 -4.87
CA LYS A 276 10.21 -4.28 -5.38
C LYS A 276 9.26 -5.44 -5.11
N HIS A 277 8.59 -5.42 -3.96
CA HIS A 277 7.75 -6.55 -3.54
C HIS A 277 6.39 -6.61 -4.22
N LYS A 278 5.96 -5.49 -4.84
CA LYS A 278 4.74 -5.46 -5.65
C LYS A 278 3.53 -6.10 -4.94
N ASN A 279 2.98 -7.14 -5.54
CA ASN A 279 1.81 -7.86 -5.02
C ASN A 279 2.05 -8.66 -3.72
N ASP A 280 3.28 -8.89 -3.33
CA ASP A 280 3.63 -9.63 -2.12
C ASP A 280 3.91 -8.69 -0.93
N ALA A 281 3.95 -7.37 -1.16
CA ALA A 281 4.32 -6.36 -0.17
C ALA A 281 3.41 -6.39 1.08
N GLY A 282 2.09 -6.50 0.91
CA GLY A 282 1.15 -6.56 2.03
C GLY A 282 1.39 -7.75 2.94
N MET A 283 1.55 -8.95 2.36
CA MET A 283 1.83 -10.17 3.14
C MET A 283 3.18 -10.11 3.85
N LEU A 284 4.24 -9.69 3.14
CA LEU A 284 5.59 -9.57 3.72
C LEU A 284 5.62 -8.52 4.83
N GLY A 285 4.98 -7.37 4.61
CA GLY A 285 4.90 -6.31 5.60
C GLY A 285 4.11 -6.69 6.84
N ALA A 286 3.00 -7.40 6.70
CA ALA A 286 2.25 -7.93 7.83
C ALA A 286 3.11 -8.90 8.69
N PHE A 287 3.88 -9.76 8.02
CA PHE A 287 4.85 -10.64 8.69
C PHE A 287 5.94 -9.83 9.41
N TYR A 288 6.52 -8.81 8.78
CA TYR A 288 7.53 -7.97 9.42
C TYR A 288 6.96 -7.15 10.58
N ASN A 289 5.71 -6.64 10.46
CA ASN A 289 5.03 -5.99 11.58
C ASN A 289 4.89 -6.95 12.78
N TYR A 290 4.50 -8.20 12.52
CA TYR A 290 4.44 -9.22 13.56
C TYR A 290 5.81 -9.47 14.22
N LYS A 291 6.86 -9.61 13.40
CA LYS A 291 8.24 -9.86 13.88
C LYS A 291 8.80 -8.69 14.69
N ASN A 292 8.44 -7.46 14.37
CA ASN A 292 8.88 -6.28 15.12
C ASN A 292 8.23 -6.17 16.51
N LYS A 293 7.09 -6.83 16.72
CA LYS A 293 6.35 -6.81 18.00
C LYS A 293 6.61 -8.04 18.89
N HIS A 294 7.17 -9.12 18.33
CA HIS A 294 7.43 -10.42 19.00
C HIS A 294 8.87 -10.88 18.80
#